data_719363b85574574ca0f6dc492c42feb3
#
_entry.id   719363b85574574ca0f6dc492c42feb3
#
_cell.length_a   1.000
_cell.length_b   1.000
_cell.length_c   1.000
_cell.angle_alpha   90.00
_cell.angle_beta   90.00
_cell.angle_gamma   90.00
#
_symmetry.space_group_name_H-M   'P 1'
#
loop_
_entity.id
_entity.type
_entity.pdbx_description
1 polymer ?
#
loop_
_entity_poly.entity_id
_entity_poly.type
_entity_poly.pdbx_seq_one_letter_code
_entity_poly.pdbx_strand_id
1 'polypeptide(L)'
;GANRLGASALMQGLADGYFVLPYTIGDDLAGLLGDSVVPTDDPVFTAAVAGVEDETGRWLSTNGSRSVDHFHRELGRIVWDNIGMARTESGLRKALSDIPALRDEFHRDVRVLGSADTLNQSLEKAGRVADFFDLAELMARDALEREESCGGHFREEHQTAEGEAQRDDDNFSHVAAWEWNGPDTPQTRHVEELTFDNVALSQRSYK
;
A
#
# COMPACT_ATOMS: atom_id res chain seq x y z
N GLY A 1 -3.92 0.20 -18.82
CA GLY A 1 -2.70 0.96 -18.97
C GLY A 1 -1.59 0.21 -19.68
N ALA A 2 -0.39 0.69 -19.53
CA ALA A 2 0.79 0.16 -20.23
C ALA A 2 1.07 -1.32 -19.97
N ASN A 3 0.61 -1.86 -18.88
CA ASN A 3 0.80 -3.26 -18.51
C ASN A 3 -0.31 -4.19 -19.06
N ARG A 4 -1.51 -3.70 -19.31
CA ARG A 4 -2.66 -4.54 -19.62
C ARG A 4 -2.99 -4.57 -21.12
N LEU A 5 -2.16 -5.25 -21.86
CA LEU A 5 -2.23 -5.34 -23.32
C LEU A 5 -2.61 -6.77 -23.74
N GLY A 6 -3.62 -6.89 -24.60
CA GLY A 6 -4.00 -8.15 -25.22
C GLY A 6 -4.27 -9.29 -24.22
N ALA A 7 -5.08 -9.04 -23.19
CA ALA A 7 -5.44 -10.02 -22.14
C ALA A 7 -4.26 -10.48 -21.24
N SER A 8 -3.08 -9.87 -21.32
CA SER A 8 -1.89 -10.27 -20.55
C SER A 8 -2.12 -10.30 -19.04
N ALA A 9 -2.90 -9.38 -18.49
CA ALA A 9 -3.18 -9.34 -17.06
C ALA A 9 -4.03 -10.53 -16.57
N LEU A 10 -4.99 -10.98 -17.36
CA LEU A 10 -5.77 -12.19 -17.04
C LEU A 10 -4.90 -13.45 -17.16
N MET A 11 -4.07 -13.53 -18.18
CA MET A 11 -3.14 -14.65 -18.36
C MET A 11 -2.13 -14.73 -17.21
N GLN A 12 -1.60 -13.58 -16.77
CA GLN A 12 -0.71 -13.54 -15.60
C GLN A 12 -1.44 -14.00 -14.33
N GLY A 13 -2.62 -13.47 -14.04
CA GLY A 13 -3.39 -13.88 -12.86
C GLY A 13 -3.73 -15.39 -12.85
N LEU A 14 -4.05 -15.96 -14.01
CA LEU A 14 -4.26 -17.40 -14.14
C LEU A 14 -2.96 -18.20 -13.93
N ALA A 15 -1.86 -17.74 -14.52
CA ALA A 15 -0.56 -18.38 -14.36
C ALA A 15 -0.10 -18.35 -12.89
N ASP A 16 -0.20 -17.21 -12.23
CA ASP A 16 0.13 -17.07 -10.81
C ASP A 16 -0.73 -17.97 -9.93
N GLY A 17 -2.05 -18.01 -10.18
CA GLY A 17 -2.98 -18.85 -9.42
C GLY A 17 -2.79 -20.35 -9.61
N TYR A 18 -2.38 -20.80 -10.79
CA TYR A 18 -2.21 -22.22 -11.09
C TYR A 18 -0.78 -22.74 -10.91
N PHE A 19 0.23 -21.92 -11.20
CA PHE A 19 1.61 -22.38 -11.31
C PHE A 19 2.56 -21.74 -10.29
N VAL A 20 2.23 -20.61 -9.71
CA VAL A 20 3.11 -19.91 -8.75
C VAL A 20 2.62 -20.08 -7.32
N LEU A 21 1.44 -19.61 -7.00
CA LEU A 21 0.94 -19.58 -5.62
C LEU A 21 0.89 -20.96 -4.95
N PRO A 22 0.45 -22.06 -5.59
CA PRO A 22 0.42 -23.37 -4.95
C PRO A 22 1.81 -23.89 -4.56
N TYR A 23 2.81 -23.61 -5.38
CA TYR A 23 4.19 -24.01 -5.10
C TYR A 23 4.78 -23.14 -4.00
N THR A 24 4.60 -21.83 -4.07
CA THR A 24 5.08 -20.90 -3.02
C THR A 24 4.51 -21.27 -1.65
N ILE A 25 3.18 -21.52 -1.59
CA ILE A 25 2.54 -21.95 -0.34
C ILE A 25 3.06 -23.31 0.12
N GLY A 26 3.21 -24.26 -0.80
CA GLY A 26 3.70 -25.59 -0.49
C GLY A 26 5.13 -25.59 0.04
N ASP A 27 6.00 -24.81 -0.58
CA ASP A 27 7.41 -24.67 -0.19
C ASP A 27 7.54 -23.99 1.17
N ASP A 28 6.79 -22.90 1.42
CA ASP A 28 6.78 -22.20 2.70
C ASP A 28 6.28 -23.08 3.84
N LEU A 29 5.17 -23.79 3.62
CA LEU A 29 4.58 -24.66 4.63
C LEU A 29 5.36 -25.96 4.86
N ALA A 30 6.18 -26.42 3.91
CA ALA A 30 6.89 -27.70 4.02
C ALA A 30 7.78 -27.76 5.26
N GLY A 31 8.43 -26.65 5.63
CA GLY A 31 9.26 -26.54 6.82
C GLY A 31 8.48 -26.49 8.13
N LEU A 32 7.18 -26.16 8.06
CA LEU A 32 6.31 -25.98 9.23
C LEU A 32 5.42 -27.22 9.49
N LEU A 33 5.45 -28.20 8.59
CA LEU A 33 4.68 -29.44 8.76
C LEU A 33 5.21 -30.23 9.97
N GLY A 34 4.37 -30.39 10.97
CA GLY A 34 4.72 -31.09 12.22
C GLY A 34 5.05 -30.16 13.38
N ASP A 35 5.11 -28.87 13.15
CA ASP A 35 5.20 -27.90 14.24
C ASP A 35 3.90 -27.92 15.06
N SER A 36 4.04 -27.66 16.36
CA SER A 36 2.85 -27.54 17.22
C SER A 36 2.07 -26.30 16.86
N VAL A 37 0.75 -26.45 16.72
CA VAL A 37 -0.16 -25.32 16.57
C VAL A 37 -0.08 -24.45 17.83
N VAL A 38 0.02 -23.14 17.67
CA VAL A 38 0.01 -22.18 18.78
C VAL A 38 -1.33 -22.36 19.52
N PRO A 39 -1.30 -22.66 20.83
CA PRO A 39 -2.54 -22.87 21.61
C PRO A 39 -3.35 -21.57 21.70
N THR A 40 -4.68 -21.68 21.70
CA THR A 40 -5.58 -20.52 21.67
C THR A 40 -5.55 -19.66 22.93
N ASP A 41 -4.95 -20.15 24.00
CA ASP A 41 -4.70 -19.43 25.25
C ASP A 41 -3.32 -18.75 25.30
N ASP A 42 -2.57 -18.78 24.19
CA ASP A 42 -1.29 -18.05 24.09
C ASP A 42 -1.54 -16.54 24.27
N PRO A 43 -0.70 -15.87 25.06
CA PRO A 43 -0.81 -14.43 25.31
C PRO A 43 -0.86 -13.55 24.07
N VAL A 44 -0.33 -13.99 22.94
CA VAL A 44 -0.36 -13.25 21.67
C VAL A 44 -1.80 -12.96 21.21
N PHE A 45 -2.73 -13.91 21.41
CA PHE A 45 -4.13 -13.71 21.03
C PHE A 45 -4.82 -12.70 21.94
N THR A 46 -4.57 -12.78 23.26
CA THR A 46 -5.12 -11.81 24.22
C THR A 46 -4.58 -10.40 23.95
N ALA A 47 -3.30 -10.28 23.64
CA ALA A 47 -2.69 -8.99 23.28
C ALA A 47 -3.30 -8.39 21.99
N ALA A 48 -3.53 -9.23 20.96
CA ALA A 48 -4.15 -8.79 19.72
C ALA A 48 -5.59 -8.30 19.94
N VAL A 49 -6.39 -9.03 20.73
CA VAL A 49 -7.76 -8.62 21.07
C VAL A 49 -7.75 -7.29 21.83
N ALA A 50 -6.91 -7.16 22.86
CA ALA A 50 -6.79 -5.92 23.62
C ALA A 50 -6.38 -4.73 22.75
N GLY A 51 -5.46 -4.93 21.80
CA GLY A 51 -5.07 -3.89 20.85
C GLY A 51 -6.25 -3.38 19.99
N VAL A 52 -7.08 -4.28 19.48
CA VAL A 52 -8.29 -3.92 18.71
C VAL A 52 -9.33 -3.22 19.59
N GLU A 53 -9.55 -3.68 20.82
CA GLU A 53 -10.47 -3.06 21.78
C GLU A 53 -10.02 -1.64 22.14
N ASP A 54 -8.73 -1.44 22.41
CA ASP A 54 -8.16 -0.13 22.72
C ASP A 54 -8.30 0.84 21.54
N GLU A 55 -8.04 0.39 20.34
CA GLU A 55 -8.14 1.23 19.14
C GLU A 55 -9.58 1.62 18.82
N THR A 56 -10.50 0.67 18.82
CA THR A 56 -11.93 0.92 18.60
C THR A 56 -12.54 1.77 19.71
N GLY A 57 -12.15 1.54 20.95
CA GLY A 57 -12.55 2.35 22.10
C GLY A 57 -12.08 3.80 21.99
N ARG A 58 -10.87 4.00 21.53
CA ARG A 58 -10.30 5.35 21.27
C ARG A 58 -11.13 6.10 20.22
N TRP A 59 -11.43 5.50 19.06
CA TRP A 59 -12.24 6.18 18.04
C TRP A 59 -13.64 6.51 18.50
N LEU A 60 -14.30 5.61 19.25
CA LEU A 60 -15.65 5.83 19.79
C LEU A 60 -15.67 6.94 20.87
N SER A 61 -14.58 7.11 21.62
CA SER A 61 -14.47 8.08 22.70
C SER A 61 -13.94 9.45 22.29
N THR A 62 -13.31 9.57 21.12
CA THR A 62 -12.71 10.82 20.65
C THR A 62 -13.73 11.96 20.56
N ASN A 63 -14.98 11.67 20.14
CA ASN A 63 -16.06 12.67 20.04
C ASN A 63 -15.69 13.96 19.30
N GLY A 64 -14.88 13.83 18.27
CA GLY A 64 -14.41 14.96 17.47
C GLY A 64 -15.53 15.66 16.69
N SER A 65 -15.15 16.67 15.94
CA SER A 65 -16.09 17.50 15.17
C SER A 65 -16.32 16.99 13.74
N ARG A 66 -15.41 16.18 13.18
CA ARG A 66 -15.40 15.79 11.78
C ARG A 66 -15.76 14.32 11.57
N SER A 67 -16.59 14.06 10.56
CA SER A 67 -17.01 12.70 10.23
C SER A 67 -15.86 11.90 9.63
N VAL A 68 -15.93 10.57 9.72
CA VAL A 68 -15.02 9.65 9.03
C VAL A 68 -14.97 9.92 7.52
N ASP A 69 -16.11 10.24 6.90
CA ASP A 69 -16.20 10.59 5.47
C ASP A 69 -15.41 11.86 5.12
N HIS A 70 -15.30 12.81 6.03
CA HIS A 70 -14.46 13.99 5.83
C HIS A 70 -13.00 13.56 5.63
N PHE A 71 -12.45 12.79 6.56
CA PHE A 71 -11.07 12.33 6.48
C PHE A 71 -10.79 11.43 5.26
N HIS A 72 -11.73 10.54 4.94
CA HIS A 72 -11.63 9.71 3.73
C HIS A 72 -11.52 10.56 2.46
N ARG A 73 -12.32 11.63 2.35
CA ARG A 73 -12.28 12.52 1.17
C ARG A 73 -11.04 13.39 1.13
N GLU A 74 -10.58 13.91 2.27
CA GLU A 74 -9.36 14.72 2.31
C GLU A 74 -8.13 13.85 1.95
N LEU A 75 -8.01 12.66 2.52
CA LEU A 75 -6.97 11.69 2.13
C LEU A 75 -7.07 11.35 0.64
N GLY A 76 -8.29 11.10 0.15
CA GLY A 76 -8.53 10.82 -1.26
C GLY A 76 -8.07 11.93 -2.19
N ARG A 77 -8.22 13.21 -1.80
CA ARG A 77 -7.70 14.36 -2.57
C ARG A 77 -6.18 14.39 -2.58
N ILE A 78 -5.54 14.19 -1.41
CA ILE A 78 -4.07 14.15 -1.33
C ILE A 78 -3.53 13.06 -2.26
N VAL A 79 -4.12 11.86 -2.20
CA VAL A 79 -3.72 10.72 -3.03
C VAL A 79 -3.98 10.99 -4.51
N TRP A 80 -5.16 11.52 -4.85
CA TRP A 80 -5.52 11.84 -6.23
C TRP A 80 -4.58 12.86 -6.87
N ASP A 81 -4.33 13.96 -6.15
CA ASP A 81 -3.58 15.09 -6.67
C ASP A 81 -2.06 14.83 -6.74
N ASN A 82 -1.51 14.02 -5.81
CA ASN A 82 -0.06 13.90 -5.65
C ASN A 82 0.49 12.49 -5.91
N ILE A 83 -0.34 11.43 -5.79
CA ILE A 83 0.07 10.02 -5.93
C ILE A 83 -0.62 9.34 -7.11
N GLY A 84 -1.55 10.04 -7.76
CA GLY A 84 -2.39 9.54 -8.84
C GLY A 84 -1.63 9.18 -10.12
N MET A 85 -2.29 9.37 -11.27
CA MET A 85 -1.80 8.88 -12.58
C MET A 85 -0.48 9.49 -13.02
N ALA A 86 -0.28 10.79 -12.83
CA ALA A 86 0.94 11.51 -13.17
C ALA A 86 1.52 12.11 -11.87
N ARG A 87 2.74 11.74 -11.56
CA ARG A 87 3.40 12.05 -10.29
C ARG A 87 4.56 12.97 -10.49
N THR A 88 4.80 13.84 -9.51
CA THR A 88 6.00 14.68 -9.47
C THR A 88 6.72 14.48 -8.14
N GLU A 89 8.02 14.67 -8.09
CA GLU A 89 8.79 14.64 -6.85
C GLU A 89 8.19 15.60 -5.81
N SER A 90 7.90 16.83 -6.23
CA SER A 90 7.32 17.85 -5.35
C SER A 90 5.95 17.45 -4.80
N GLY A 91 5.08 16.86 -5.60
CA GLY A 91 3.77 16.34 -5.20
C GLY A 91 3.90 15.18 -4.22
N LEU A 92 4.80 14.22 -4.49
CA LEU A 92 5.05 13.08 -3.60
C LEU A 92 5.62 13.52 -2.25
N ARG A 93 6.57 14.46 -2.23
CA ARG A 93 7.09 15.03 -0.97
C ARG A 93 6.01 15.79 -0.20
N LYS A 94 5.13 16.51 -0.90
CA LYS A 94 3.98 17.16 -0.29
C LYS A 94 3.02 16.12 0.33
N ALA A 95 2.70 15.05 -0.37
CA ALA A 95 1.87 13.96 0.17
C ALA A 95 2.48 13.36 1.44
N LEU A 96 3.78 13.09 1.45
CA LEU A 96 4.51 12.56 2.63
C LEU A 96 4.51 13.53 3.82
N SER A 97 4.25 14.82 3.61
CA SER A 97 4.03 15.78 4.68
C SER A 97 2.56 15.87 5.12
N ASP A 98 1.63 15.86 4.15
CA ASP A 98 0.22 16.10 4.41
C ASP A 98 -0.48 14.88 5.02
N ILE A 99 -0.09 13.65 4.60
CA ILE A 99 -0.72 12.41 5.06
C ILE A 99 -0.53 12.22 6.58
N PRO A 100 0.68 12.30 7.14
CA PRO A 100 0.85 12.20 8.60
C PRO A 100 0.10 13.29 9.35
N ALA A 101 0.11 14.52 8.86
CA ALA A 101 -0.62 15.63 9.49
C ALA A 101 -2.14 15.39 9.53
N LEU A 102 -2.71 14.87 8.45
CA LEU A 102 -4.13 14.51 8.38
C LEU A 102 -4.45 13.28 9.25
N ARG A 103 -3.55 12.29 9.33
CA ARG A 103 -3.66 11.14 10.25
C ARG A 103 -3.71 11.59 11.71
N ASP A 104 -2.83 12.51 12.11
CA ASP A 104 -2.83 13.08 13.44
C ASP A 104 -4.14 13.83 13.75
N GLU A 105 -4.65 14.54 12.75
CA GLU A 105 -5.94 15.23 12.88
C GLU A 105 -7.09 14.23 13.02
N PHE A 106 -7.08 13.13 12.23
CA PHE A 106 -8.05 12.04 12.34
C PHE A 106 -8.09 11.48 13.76
N HIS A 107 -6.95 11.16 14.34
CA HIS A 107 -6.91 10.61 15.70
C HIS A 107 -7.39 11.58 16.78
N ARG A 108 -7.28 12.90 16.55
CA ARG A 108 -7.73 13.93 17.51
C ARG A 108 -9.17 14.38 17.34
N ASP A 109 -9.70 14.35 16.12
CA ASP A 109 -10.95 15.04 15.78
C ASP A 109 -11.98 14.17 15.02
N VAL A 110 -11.74 12.87 14.89
CA VAL A 110 -12.73 11.98 14.26
C VAL A 110 -13.95 11.80 15.14
N ARG A 111 -15.12 11.83 14.51
CA ARG A 111 -16.40 11.53 15.15
C ARG A 111 -16.96 10.24 14.58
N VAL A 112 -16.95 9.19 15.39
CA VAL A 112 -17.58 7.90 15.11
C VAL A 112 -18.88 7.82 15.89
N LEU A 113 -20.00 7.60 15.18
CA LEU A 113 -21.33 7.48 15.77
C LEU A 113 -21.64 6.01 16.11
N GLY A 114 -22.47 5.78 17.14
CA GLY A 114 -22.90 4.44 17.54
C GLY A 114 -22.00 3.84 18.62
N SER A 115 -22.04 2.51 18.75
CA SER A 115 -21.29 1.75 19.75
C SER A 115 -20.58 0.56 19.10
N ALA A 116 -19.79 -0.17 19.88
CA ALA A 116 -19.16 -1.43 19.45
C ALA A 116 -20.09 -2.65 19.65
N ASP A 117 -21.21 -2.52 20.33
CA ASP A 117 -22.08 -3.65 20.69
C ASP A 117 -22.96 -4.14 19.54
N THR A 118 -23.05 -3.37 18.47
CA THR A 118 -23.86 -3.68 17.29
C THR A 118 -23.07 -3.41 16.01
N LEU A 119 -23.55 -3.92 14.87
CA LEU A 119 -22.97 -3.61 13.57
C LEU A 119 -22.91 -2.09 13.37
N ASN A 120 -21.70 -1.54 13.31
CA ASN A 120 -21.43 -0.12 13.22
C ASN A 120 -20.60 0.21 11.97
N GLN A 121 -21.28 0.62 10.89
CA GLN A 121 -20.62 0.99 9.64
C GLN A 121 -19.69 2.20 9.77
N SER A 122 -19.96 3.11 10.71
CA SER A 122 -19.10 4.27 10.94
C SER A 122 -17.77 3.86 11.59
N LEU A 123 -17.83 2.92 12.53
CA LEU A 123 -16.66 2.35 13.19
C LEU A 123 -15.82 1.52 12.21
N GLU A 124 -16.47 0.67 11.42
CA GLU A 124 -15.79 -0.12 10.38
C GLU A 124 -15.08 0.77 9.37
N LYS A 125 -15.75 1.83 8.91
CA LYS A 125 -15.15 2.82 8.01
C LYS A 125 -13.99 3.58 8.66
N ALA A 126 -14.04 3.87 9.95
CA ALA A 126 -12.93 4.52 10.67
C ALA A 126 -11.68 3.65 10.65
N GLY A 127 -11.81 2.34 10.90
CA GLY A 127 -10.71 1.39 10.79
C GLY A 127 -10.10 1.38 9.39
N ARG A 128 -10.93 1.29 8.35
CA ARG A 128 -10.43 1.35 6.95
C ARG A 128 -9.71 2.64 6.62
N VAL A 129 -10.19 3.79 7.12
CA VAL A 129 -9.53 5.08 6.87
C VAL A 129 -8.18 5.14 7.59
N ALA A 130 -8.09 4.56 8.80
CA ALA A 130 -6.80 4.43 9.49
C ALA A 130 -5.80 3.62 8.65
N ASP A 131 -6.19 2.44 8.13
CA ASP A 131 -5.35 1.63 7.26
C ASP A 131 -4.95 2.36 5.96
N PHE A 132 -5.86 3.17 5.42
CA PHE A 132 -5.59 3.94 4.21
C PHE A 132 -4.53 5.03 4.39
N PHE A 133 -4.37 5.59 5.58
CA PHE A 133 -3.26 6.51 5.86
C PHE A 133 -1.91 5.82 5.72
N ASP A 134 -1.78 4.63 6.30
CA ASP A 134 -0.53 3.85 6.26
C ASP A 134 -0.20 3.41 4.84
N LEU A 135 -1.20 2.89 4.12
CA LEU A 135 -1.03 2.50 2.73
C LEU A 135 -0.68 3.69 1.82
N ALA A 136 -1.35 4.83 2.00
CA ALA A 136 -1.09 6.03 1.19
C ALA A 136 0.33 6.57 1.42
N GLU A 137 0.83 6.53 2.65
CA GLU A 137 2.20 6.93 2.97
C GLU A 137 3.20 6.00 2.28
N LEU A 138 3.02 4.68 2.35
CA LEU A 138 3.88 3.71 1.66
C LEU A 138 3.84 3.90 0.14
N MET A 139 2.66 4.13 -0.44
CA MET A 139 2.52 4.40 -1.88
C MET A 139 3.29 5.66 -2.31
N ALA A 140 3.23 6.73 -1.52
CA ALA A 140 3.95 7.96 -1.81
C ALA A 140 5.47 7.76 -1.71
N ARG A 141 5.92 7.01 -0.70
CA ARG A 141 7.31 6.69 -0.46
C ARG A 141 7.90 5.83 -1.57
N ASP A 142 7.23 4.74 -1.94
CA ASP A 142 7.66 3.87 -3.03
C ASP A 142 7.74 4.64 -4.36
N ALA A 143 6.72 5.46 -4.66
CA ALA A 143 6.70 6.27 -5.87
C ALA A 143 7.80 7.34 -5.91
N LEU A 144 8.20 7.87 -4.75
CA LEU A 144 9.29 8.85 -4.64
C LEU A 144 10.65 8.19 -4.87
N GLU A 145 10.87 7.01 -4.29
CA GLU A 145 12.11 6.25 -4.39
C GLU A 145 12.37 5.73 -5.82
N ARG A 146 11.31 5.46 -6.59
CA ARG A 146 11.41 4.93 -7.94
C ARG A 146 11.51 6.05 -8.96
N GLU A 147 12.73 6.43 -9.30
CA GLU A 147 13.05 7.56 -10.19
C GLU A 147 13.05 7.13 -11.67
N GLU A 148 11.96 6.55 -12.13
CA GLU A 148 11.71 6.17 -13.52
C GLU A 148 10.22 6.29 -13.85
N SER A 149 9.86 6.01 -15.10
CA SER A 149 8.47 5.74 -15.49
C SER A 149 8.37 4.37 -16.12
N CYS A 150 7.67 3.44 -15.45
CA CYS A 150 7.51 2.06 -15.89
C CYS A 150 6.11 1.53 -15.57
N GLY A 151 5.43 0.96 -16.55
CA GLY A 151 4.10 0.39 -16.39
C GLY A 151 3.06 1.41 -15.95
N GLY A 152 2.46 1.20 -14.77
CA GLY A 152 1.50 2.12 -14.17
C GLY A 152 2.15 3.24 -13.34
N HIS A 153 3.45 3.17 -13.10
CA HIS A 153 4.21 4.20 -12.42
C HIS A 153 4.69 5.24 -13.43
N PHE A 154 4.20 6.47 -13.34
CA PHE A 154 4.55 7.55 -14.23
C PHE A 154 5.00 8.78 -13.44
N ARG A 155 6.26 9.17 -13.65
CA ARG A 155 6.88 10.37 -13.09
C ARG A 155 7.06 11.40 -14.20
N GLU A 156 6.52 12.60 -14.05
CA GLU A 156 6.60 13.65 -15.06
C GLU A 156 8.04 14.07 -15.36
N GLU A 157 8.95 13.90 -14.41
CA GLU A 157 10.36 14.17 -14.56
C GLU A 157 11.10 13.10 -15.38
N HIS A 158 10.52 11.91 -15.50
CA HIS A 158 11.12 10.75 -16.19
C HIS A 158 10.34 10.41 -17.46
N GLN A 159 10.47 11.28 -18.44
CA GLN A 159 9.89 11.14 -19.77
C GLN A 159 10.96 11.35 -20.83
N THR A 160 10.77 10.71 -22.00
CA THR A 160 11.55 11.02 -23.18
C THR A 160 11.24 12.43 -23.70
N ALA A 161 12.05 12.94 -24.62
CA ALA A 161 11.80 14.23 -25.26
C ALA A 161 10.44 14.31 -25.98
N GLU A 162 9.89 13.15 -26.34
CA GLU A 162 8.58 13.00 -26.99
C GLU A 162 7.43 12.79 -26.00
N GLY A 163 7.68 12.81 -24.69
CA GLY A 163 6.67 12.66 -23.64
C GLY A 163 6.27 11.21 -23.36
N GLU A 164 7.05 10.23 -23.81
CA GLU A 164 6.84 8.82 -23.47
C GLU A 164 7.50 8.48 -22.12
N ALA A 165 6.99 7.43 -21.45
CA ALA A 165 7.57 6.92 -20.20
C ALA A 165 9.05 6.51 -20.41
N GLN A 166 9.93 7.01 -19.57
CA GLN A 166 11.35 6.68 -19.57
C GLN A 166 11.68 5.73 -18.43
N ARG A 167 12.03 4.50 -18.77
CA ARG A 167 12.53 3.49 -17.84
C ARG A 167 14.01 3.70 -17.58
N ASP A 168 14.44 3.24 -16.43
CA ASP A 168 15.84 3.13 -16.04
C ASP A 168 16.13 1.69 -15.57
N ASP A 169 16.32 0.79 -16.53
CA ASP A 169 16.51 -0.63 -16.27
C ASP A 169 17.82 -0.93 -15.52
N ASP A 170 18.82 -0.06 -15.62
CA ASP A 170 20.11 -0.24 -14.94
C ASP A 170 19.97 -0.08 -13.41
N ASN A 171 19.07 0.79 -12.97
CA ASN A 171 18.88 1.10 -11.55
C ASN A 171 17.60 0.51 -10.96
N PHE A 172 16.57 0.23 -11.77
CA PHE A 172 15.24 -0.17 -11.28
C PHE A 172 14.75 -1.51 -11.81
N SER A 173 15.63 -2.37 -12.37
CA SER A 173 15.27 -3.75 -12.74
C SER A 173 15.16 -4.66 -11.51
N HIS A 174 14.34 -4.26 -10.55
CA HIS A 174 14.12 -4.99 -9.30
C HIS A 174 12.67 -4.87 -8.82
N VAL A 175 12.28 -5.77 -7.92
CA VAL A 175 11.07 -5.64 -7.11
C VAL A 175 11.45 -5.04 -5.76
N ALA A 176 10.68 -4.07 -5.29
CA ALA A 176 10.80 -3.53 -3.94
C ALA A 176 9.61 -3.95 -3.08
N ALA A 177 9.88 -4.47 -1.89
CA ALA A 177 8.90 -4.74 -0.85
C ALA A 177 9.17 -3.83 0.35
N TRP A 178 8.13 -3.19 0.85
CA TRP A 178 8.23 -2.30 2.00
C TRP A 178 7.73 -2.98 3.26
N GLU A 179 8.56 -3.02 4.28
CA GLU A 179 8.18 -3.44 5.62
C GLU A 179 7.68 -2.21 6.39
N TRP A 180 6.42 -2.28 6.83
CA TRP A 180 5.82 -1.24 7.63
C TRP A 180 6.25 -1.37 9.09
N ASN A 181 6.97 -0.38 9.60
CA ASN A 181 7.50 -0.35 10.97
C ASN A 181 6.65 0.53 11.92
N GLY A 182 5.46 0.91 11.50
CA GLY A 182 4.58 1.81 12.23
C GLY A 182 4.69 3.26 11.77
N PRO A 183 3.74 4.11 12.20
CA PRO A 183 3.78 5.55 11.92
C PRO A 183 5.02 6.18 12.58
N ASP A 184 5.53 7.24 11.97
CA ASP A 184 6.67 8.03 12.47
C ASP A 184 7.99 7.26 12.64
N THR A 185 8.06 6.04 12.08
CA THR A 185 9.26 5.18 12.07
C THR A 185 9.77 5.05 10.64
N PRO A 186 11.09 5.03 10.40
CA PRO A 186 11.62 4.75 9.08
C PRO A 186 11.17 3.37 8.58
N GLN A 187 10.59 3.34 7.39
CA GLN A 187 10.18 2.09 6.75
C GLN A 187 11.38 1.38 6.12
N THR A 188 11.38 0.06 6.12
CA THR A 188 12.47 -0.73 5.55
C THR A 188 12.11 -1.18 4.14
N ARG A 189 12.99 -0.90 3.18
CA ARG A 189 12.86 -1.37 1.80
C ARG A 189 13.72 -2.61 1.57
N HIS A 190 13.09 -3.70 1.16
CA HIS A 190 13.74 -4.93 0.71
C HIS A 190 13.70 -4.97 -0.82
N VAL A 191 14.81 -5.35 -1.44
CA VAL A 191 14.96 -5.36 -2.90
C VAL A 191 15.34 -6.77 -3.36
N GLU A 192 14.69 -7.22 -4.43
CA GLU A 192 14.99 -8.45 -5.15
C GLU A 192 15.25 -8.13 -6.61
N GLU A 193 16.43 -8.45 -7.11
CA GLU A 193 16.82 -8.23 -8.51
C GLU A 193 16.03 -9.12 -9.45
N LEU A 194 15.57 -8.54 -10.56
CA LEU A 194 14.88 -9.28 -11.62
C LEU A 194 15.88 -9.83 -12.62
N THR A 195 15.76 -11.13 -12.92
CA THR A 195 16.52 -11.80 -13.96
C THR A 195 15.58 -12.29 -15.07
N PHE A 196 16.01 -12.13 -16.32
CA PHE A 196 15.21 -12.46 -17.51
C PHE A 196 15.97 -13.44 -18.39
N ASP A 197 15.82 -14.74 -18.13
CA ASP A 197 16.56 -15.81 -18.84
C ASP A 197 16.09 -16.00 -20.28
N ASN A 198 14.81 -15.76 -20.56
CA ASN A 198 14.19 -16.11 -21.82
C ASN A 198 13.69 -14.92 -22.65
N VAL A 199 13.68 -13.72 -22.09
CA VAL A 199 13.14 -12.53 -22.73
C VAL A 199 14.11 -11.37 -22.51
N ALA A 200 14.60 -10.78 -23.60
CA ALA A 200 15.42 -9.58 -23.51
C ALA A 200 14.55 -8.38 -23.09
N LEU A 201 15.08 -7.55 -22.20
CA LEU A 201 14.47 -6.28 -21.86
C LEU A 201 14.39 -5.40 -23.11
N SER A 202 13.24 -4.81 -23.35
CA SER A 202 13.02 -3.87 -24.44
C SER A 202 12.14 -2.72 -23.98
N GLN A 203 12.51 -1.51 -24.38
CA GLN A 203 11.65 -0.35 -24.15
C GLN A 203 10.56 -0.31 -25.20
N ARG A 204 9.33 -0.07 -24.78
CA ARG A 204 8.20 0.10 -25.67
C ARG A 204 8.09 1.54 -26.14
N SER A 205 7.87 1.73 -27.44
CA SER A 205 7.45 3.00 -28.03
C SER A 205 6.06 2.86 -28.64
N TYR A 206 5.29 3.93 -28.61
CA TYR A 206 3.97 4.04 -29.24
C TYR A 206 4.04 4.76 -30.60
N LYS A 207 5.23 5.01 -31.14
CA LYS A 207 5.49 5.59 -32.46
C LYS A 207 5.82 4.55 -33.50
#